data_e9b52efc3a8d7041a612e4fa61a235a3
#
_entry.id   e9b52efc3a8d7041a612e4fa61a235a3
#
_cell.length_a   1.000
_cell.length_b   1.000
_cell.length_c   1.000
_cell.angle_alpha   90.00
_cell.angle_beta   90.00
_cell.angle_gamma   90.00
#
_symmetry.space_group_name_H-M   'P 1'
#
loop_
_entity.id
_entity.type
_entity.pdbx_description
1 polymer ?
#
loop_
_entity_poly.entity_id
_entity_poly.type
_entity_poly.pdbx_seq_one_letter_code
_entity_poly.pdbx_strand_id
1 'polypeptide(L)'
;KAAVLYETGKPLIVEDGIEIPSLQSGQVLVKVAYSGVCRSQLMEVRGNRGEDAYLPHLLGHEGSGWVVETGMEVTKVKPGDKVVLTWIKGEGIDCKGAKYKLGNTTLNSGGVTTFSNYTVVSENRCVILEEEVPMELAALLGCAVPTGAGIVFNTLRPNKDASIAVFGAGGIGLSAILGAKVHECFRIIAVDIEDEKLAMAKEFGATHVINCKTENPVKKIHEITKN
;
A
#
# COMPACT_ATOMS: atom_id res chain seq x y z
N LYS A 1 12.50 16.52 -4.82
CA LYS A 1 11.24 16.59 -5.60
C LYS A 1 10.16 15.83 -4.89
N ALA A 2 8.92 16.32 -4.96
CA ALA A 2 7.74 15.59 -4.53
C ALA A 2 6.51 16.04 -5.32
N ALA A 3 5.50 15.15 -5.42
CA ALA A 3 4.18 15.50 -5.91
C ALA A 3 3.33 16.04 -4.75
N VAL A 4 2.82 17.25 -4.90
CA VAL A 4 2.07 18.00 -3.88
C VAL A 4 0.61 18.12 -4.29
N LEU A 5 -0.30 17.87 -3.37
CA LEU A 5 -1.73 18.17 -3.51
C LEU A 5 -1.99 19.54 -2.89
N TYR A 6 -2.33 20.52 -3.72
CA TYR A 6 -2.70 21.87 -3.29
C TYR A 6 -4.21 22.05 -3.15
N GLU A 7 -4.96 21.36 -4.00
CA GLU A 7 -6.43 21.44 -4.07
C GLU A 7 -7.01 20.11 -4.52
N THR A 8 -8.04 19.62 -3.85
CA THR A 8 -8.75 18.40 -4.26
C THR A 8 -9.47 18.62 -5.59
N GLY A 9 -9.53 17.57 -6.42
CA GLY A 9 -10.09 17.65 -7.76
C GLY A 9 -9.14 18.22 -8.82
N LYS A 10 -7.93 18.62 -8.44
CA LYS A 10 -6.88 19.11 -9.35
C LYS A 10 -5.73 18.10 -9.48
N PRO A 11 -4.98 18.14 -10.58
CA PRO A 11 -3.76 17.36 -10.72
C PRO A 11 -2.73 17.70 -9.63
N LEU A 12 -1.93 16.70 -9.24
CA LEU A 12 -0.75 16.93 -8.40
C LEU A 12 0.26 17.79 -9.13
N ILE A 13 0.93 18.67 -8.39
CA ILE A 13 2.03 19.49 -8.91
C ILE A 13 3.35 18.91 -8.42
N VAL A 14 4.28 18.67 -9.36
CA VAL A 14 5.62 18.21 -9.00
C VAL A 14 6.50 19.40 -8.68
N GLU A 15 6.90 19.52 -7.42
CA GLU A 15 7.71 20.60 -6.89
C GLU A 15 9.16 20.19 -6.68
N ASP A 16 10.06 21.12 -6.96
CA ASP A 16 11.49 21.03 -6.65
C ASP A 16 11.84 21.95 -5.46
N GLY A 17 12.98 21.70 -4.83
CA GLY A 17 13.48 22.57 -3.76
C GLY A 17 12.75 22.44 -2.44
N ILE A 18 11.99 21.37 -2.24
CA ILE A 18 11.33 21.11 -0.95
C ILE A 18 12.40 20.81 0.11
N GLU A 19 12.37 21.57 1.19
CA GLU A 19 13.28 21.44 2.33
C GLU A 19 12.81 20.31 3.25
N ILE A 20 13.76 19.39 3.54
CA ILE A 20 13.56 18.29 4.48
C ILE A 20 13.77 18.84 5.90
N PRO A 21 12.84 18.64 6.84
CA PRO A 21 13.04 19.09 8.22
C PRO A 21 14.11 18.29 8.95
N SER A 22 14.72 18.86 9.98
CA SER A 22 15.57 18.11 10.90
C SER A 22 14.80 16.98 11.56
N LEU A 23 15.43 15.81 11.66
CA LEU A 23 14.81 14.64 12.25
C LEU A 23 14.55 14.81 13.73
N GLN A 24 13.38 14.43 14.18
CA GLN A 24 13.01 14.31 15.58
C GLN A 24 13.32 12.90 16.09
N SER A 25 13.25 12.69 17.41
CA SER A 25 13.37 11.36 18.00
C SER A 25 12.37 10.37 17.37
N GLY A 26 12.84 9.17 17.03
CA GLY A 26 12.07 8.12 16.39
C GLY A 26 11.79 8.30 14.89
N GLN A 27 12.27 9.40 14.27
CA GLN A 27 12.12 9.64 12.83
C GLN A 27 13.29 9.10 12.02
N VAL A 28 12.99 8.71 10.80
CA VAL A 28 13.92 8.10 9.83
C VAL A 28 13.79 8.85 8.50
N LEU A 29 14.90 9.30 7.93
CA LEU A 29 14.97 9.82 6.57
C LEU A 29 15.24 8.66 5.61
N VAL A 30 14.36 8.49 4.64
CA VAL A 30 14.48 7.44 3.62
C VAL A 30 14.56 8.06 2.23
N LYS A 31 15.54 7.63 1.43
CA LYS A 31 15.60 7.89 -0.01
C LYS A 31 14.69 6.87 -0.70
N VAL A 32 13.60 7.34 -1.27
CA VAL A 32 12.61 6.49 -1.93
C VAL A 32 13.19 5.96 -3.25
N ALA A 33 13.10 4.65 -3.43
CA ALA A 33 13.46 3.97 -4.68
C ALA A 33 12.24 3.84 -5.58
N TYR A 34 11.18 3.25 -5.04
CA TYR A 34 9.92 3.02 -5.74
C TYR A 34 8.74 3.35 -4.83
N SER A 35 7.66 3.81 -5.43
CA SER A 35 6.39 4.07 -4.76
C SER A 35 5.28 3.34 -5.49
N GLY A 36 4.43 2.64 -4.77
CA GLY A 36 3.18 2.12 -5.30
C GLY A 36 2.13 3.23 -5.43
N VAL A 37 1.17 3.03 -6.32
CA VAL A 37 0.03 3.95 -6.52
C VAL A 37 -1.25 3.23 -6.13
N CYS A 38 -1.81 3.61 -4.98
CA CYS A 38 -3.02 3.02 -4.46
C CYS A 38 -4.26 3.83 -4.88
N ARG A 39 -5.37 3.14 -5.11
CA ARG A 39 -6.66 3.80 -5.41
C ARG A 39 -7.11 4.77 -4.32
N SER A 40 -6.73 4.53 -3.05
CA SER A 40 -7.06 5.42 -1.94
C SER A 40 -6.48 6.82 -2.13
N GLN A 41 -5.27 6.94 -2.70
CA GLN A 41 -4.65 8.23 -3.03
C GLN A 41 -5.40 8.94 -4.17
N LEU A 42 -5.84 8.18 -5.17
CA LEU A 42 -6.66 8.73 -6.25
C LEU A 42 -7.99 9.27 -5.74
N MET A 43 -8.64 8.58 -4.78
CA MET A 43 -9.87 9.06 -4.14
C MET A 43 -9.63 10.35 -3.33
N GLU A 44 -8.51 10.46 -2.67
CA GLU A 44 -8.08 11.64 -1.91
C GLU A 44 -7.85 12.84 -2.86
N VAL A 45 -7.04 12.65 -3.91
CA VAL A 45 -6.81 13.68 -4.94
C VAL A 45 -8.11 14.16 -5.58
N ARG A 46 -9.07 13.26 -5.81
CA ARG A 46 -10.38 13.59 -6.40
C ARG A 46 -11.38 14.22 -5.43
N GLY A 47 -11.03 14.37 -4.16
CA GLY A 47 -11.93 14.89 -3.14
C GLY A 47 -13.05 13.92 -2.71
N ASN A 48 -12.94 12.64 -3.08
CA ASN A 48 -13.97 11.63 -2.77
C ASN A 48 -13.93 11.15 -1.30
N ARG A 49 -13.05 11.74 -0.48
CA ARG A 49 -12.94 11.47 0.97
C ARG A 49 -13.53 12.57 1.83
N GLY A 50 -14.11 13.61 1.23
CA GLY A 50 -14.64 14.78 1.90
C GLY A 50 -13.64 15.94 1.92
N GLU A 51 -13.90 16.94 2.76
CA GLU A 51 -13.05 18.10 2.93
C GLU A 51 -11.68 17.71 3.48
N ASP A 52 -10.63 18.26 2.89
CA ASP A 52 -9.25 17.99 3.27
C ASP A 52 -8.65 19.20 4.02
N ALA A 53 -8.62 19.10 5.34
CA ALA A 53 -8.10 20.13 6.23
C ALA A 53 -6.55 20.22 6.26
N TYR A 54 -5.84 19.34 5.54
CA TYR A 54 -4.37 19.25 5.59
C TYR A 54 -3.68 19.86 4.38
N LEU A 55 -4.43 20.38 3.41
CA LEU A 55 -3.86 21.01 2.22
C LEU A 55 -2.96 22.21 2.57
N PRO A 56 -1.84 22.44 1.86
CA PRO A 56 -1.24 21.53 0.88
C PRO A 56 -0.45 20.42 1.58
N HIS A 57 -0.45 19.22 0.98
CA HIS A 57 0.29 18.10 1.56
C HIS A 57 0.89 17.13 0.53
N LEU A 58 1.83 16.30 1.02
CA LEU A 58 2.46 15.22 0.29
C LEU A 58 1.61 13.95 0.34
N LEU A 59 1.77 13.08 -0.65
CA LEU A 59 0.99 11.85 -0.84
C LEU A 59 1.91 10.62 -1.00
N GLY A 60 1.27 9.46 -1.16
CA GLY A 60 1.91 8.16 -1.23
C GLY A 60 2.00 7.51 0.15
N HIS A 61 1.68 6.21 0.25
CA HIS A 61 1.67 5.51 1.54
C HIS A 61 2.25 4.10 1.48
N GLU A 62 2.82 3.73 0.36
CA GLU A 62 3.52 2.47 0.14
C GLU A 62 4.75 2.72 -0.74
N GLY A 63 5.86 2.10 -0.39
CA GLY A 63 7.09 2.29 -1.14
C GLY A 63 8.23 1.44 -0.63
N SER A 64 9.37 1.59 -1.27
CA SER A 64 10.64 1.01 -0.85
C SER A 64 11.74 2.05 -0.97
N GLY A 65 12.81 1.89 -0.20
CA GLY A 65 13.91 2.84 -0.22
C GLY A 65 15.08 2.43 0.64
N TRP A 66 16.03 3.34 0.76
CA TRP A 66 17.21 3.19 1.61
C TRP A 66 17.16 4.21 2.75
N VAL A 67 17.41 3.75 3.95
CA VAL A 67 17.61 4.61 5.12
C VAL A 67 18.85 5.46 4.89
N VAL A 68 18.69 6.78 4.99
CA VAL A 68 19.78 7.77 4.83
C VAL A 68 20.28 8.24 6.17
N GLU A 69 19.35 8.56 7.08
CA GLU A 69 19.65 9.12 8.40
C GLU A 69 18.56 8.68 9.39
N THR A 70 18.94 8.56 10.67
CA THR A 70 18.03 8.25 11.77
C THR A 70 18.08 9.33 12.83
N GLY A 71 16.93 9.70 13.35
CA GLY A 71 16.83 10.56 14.53
C GLY A 71 17.24 9.81 15.80
N MET A 72 17.26 10.54 16.93
CA MET A 72 17.53 9.94 18.24
C MET A 72 16.53 8.81 18.54
N GLU A 73 16.95 7.86 19.38
CA GLU A 73 16.17 6.73 19.89
C GLU A 73 15.67 5.74 18.82
N VAL A 74 16.00 5.93 17.54
CA VAL A 74 15.73 4.92 16.50
C VAL A 74 16.66 3.72 16.74
N THR A 75 16.05 2.55 16.86
CA THR A 75 16.77 1.28 17.12
C THR A 75 16.49 0.21 16.08
N LYS A 76 15.39 0.33 15.35
CA LYS A 76 14.91 -0.69 14.42
C LYS A 76 15.65 -0.73 13.09
N VAL A 77 16.11 0.43 12.63
CA VAL A 77 16.80 0.59 11.35
C VAL A 77 18.02 1.49 11.48
N LYS A 78 18.95 1.37 10.55
CA LYS A 78 20.19 2.19 10.50
C LYS A 78 20.45 2.68 9.07
N PRO A 79 21.27 3.73 8.89
CA PRO A 79 21.69 4.19 7.56
C PRO A 79 22.26 3.05 6.71
N GLY A 80 21.80 2.97 5.45
CA GLY A 80 22.14 1.93 4.49
C GLY A 80 21.15 0.77 4.41
N ASP A 81 20.29 0.59 5.41
CA ASP A 81 19.29 -0.47 5.36
C ASP A 81 18.29 -0.25 4.20
N LYS A 82 17.94 -1.34 3.51
CA LYS A 82 16.82 -1.37 2.58
C LYS A 82 15.52 -1.58 3.35
N VAL A 83 14.50 -0.79 3.06
CA VAL A 83 13.23 -0.84 3.79
C VAL A 83 12.02 -0.80 2.86
N VAL A 84 10.97 -1.50 3.28
CA VAL A 84 9.59 -1.24 2.86
C VAL A 84 9.04 -0.11 3.71
N LEU A 85 8.36 0.83 3.07
CA LEU A 85 7.60 1.89 3.71
C LEU A 85 6.11 1.52 3.66
N THR A 86 5.48 1.46 4.83
CA THR A 86 4.08 1.02 4.95
C THR A 86 3.24 1.99 5.78
N TRP A 87 1.97 2.13 5.41
CA TRP A 87 0.99 2.87 6.21
C TRP A 87 0.60 2.12 7.49
N ILE A 88 0.85 0.82 7.56
CA ILE A 88 0.55 -0.03 8.71
C ILE A 88 1.57 0.24 9.81
N LYS A 89 1.10 0.46 11.03
CA LYS A 89 1.99 0.61 12.19
C LYS A 89 2.52 -0.75 12.62
N GLY A 90 3.83 -0.87 12.62
CA GLY A 90 4.55 -2.00 13.20
C GLY A 90 5.10 -1.67 14.59
N GLU A 91 6.07 -2.46 15.03
CA GLU A 91 6.84 -2.22 16.25
C GLU A 91 7.78 -1.03 16.10
N GLY A 92 8.11 -0.36 17.21
CA GLY A 92 8.98 0.79 17.28
C GLY A 92 8.22 2.10 17.57
N ILE A 93 8.95 3.21 17.58
CA ILE A 93 8.43 4.53 17.93
C ILE A 93 7.47 5.04 16.84
N ASP A 94 6.32 5.57 17.27
CA ASP A 94 5.35 6.24 16.39
C ASP A 94 5.49 7.76 16.52
N CYS A 95 5.77 8.42 15.42
CA CYS A 95 5.92 9.86 15.37
C CYS A 95 4.82 10.50 14.52
N LYS A 96 4.55 11.77 14.77
CA LYS A 96 3.69 12.57 13.88
C LYS A 96 4.36 12.74 12.53
N GLY A 97 3.55 12.89 11.46
CA GLY A 97 4.03 13.23 10.13
C GLY A 97 4.91 14.49 10.14
N ALA A 98 5.94 14.50 9.33
CA ALA A 98 6.85 15.62 9.22
C ALA A 98 6.18 16.80 8.51
N LYS A 99 6.68 18.02 8.78
CA LYS A 99 6.29 19.23 8.06
C LYS A 99 7.46 19.71 7.23
N TYR A 100 7.26 19.70 5.91
CA TYR A 100 8.25 20.18 4.95
C TYR A 100 8.01 21.65 4.62
N LYS A 101 9.00 22.30 3.98
CA LYS A 101 8.86 23.67 3.52
C LYS A 101 9.20 23.79 2.03
N LEU A 102 8.47 24.68 1.38
CA LEU A 102 8.76 25.16 0.04
C LEU A 102 8.67 26.68 0.06
N GLY A 103 9.81 27.35 0.20
CA GLY A 103 9.87 28.77 0.50
C GLY A 103 9.09 29.08 1.80
N ASN A 104 8.07 29.94 1.72
CA ASN A 104 7.22 30.31 2.85
C ASN A 104 6.04 29.35 3.11
N THR A 105 5.83 28.36 2.23
CA THR A 105 4.71 27.43 2.33
C THR A 105 5.10 26.21 3.16
N THR A 106 4.27 25.85 4.13
CA THR A 106 4.39 24.58 4.85
C THR A 106 3.61 23.51 4.11
N LEU A 107 4.29 22.42 3.78
CA LEU A 107 3.69 21.23 3.19
C LEU A 107 3.51 20.18 4.30
N ASN A 108 2.29 19.77 4.53
CA ASN A 108 1.98 18.73 5.50
C ASN A 108 2.34 17.35 4.94
N SER A 109 2.51 16.38 5.81
CA SER A 109 2.66 14.97 5.42
C SER A 109 1.86 14.07 6.34
N GLY A 110 1.43 12.91 5.82
CA GLY A 110 0.94 11.81 6.62
C GLY A 110 2.08 11.07 7.33
N GLY A 111 1.77 9.92 7.93
CA GLY A 111 2.78 9.07 8.58
C GLY A 111 3.78 8.44 7.60
N VAL A 112 3.42 8.36 6.32
CA VAL A 112 4.27 7.95 5.19
C VAL A 112 3.86 8.76 3.97
N THR A 113 4.84 9.29 3.22
CA THR A 113 4.62 10.00 1.96
C THR A 113 5.70 9.61 0.95
N THR A 114 5.33 8.82 -0.04
CA THR A 114 6.29 8.18 -0.95
C THR A 114 6.31 8.75 -2.37
N PHE A 115 5.41 9.71 -2.71
CA PHE A 115 5.47 10.40 -4.00
C PHE A 115 6.53 11.51 -4.00
N SER A 116 7.73 11.16 -3.51
CA SER A 116 8.86 12.07 -3.32
C SER A 116 10.18 11.32 -3.45
N ASN A 117 11.29 12.05 -3.70
CA ASN A 117 12.61 11.43 -3.70
C ASN A 117 13.08 11.04 -2.28
N TYR A 118 12.65 11.78 -1.26
CA TYR A 118 12.99 11.54 0.14
C TYR A 118 11.74 11.72 1.00
N THR A 119 11.63 10.87 2.02
CA THR A 119 10.53 10.95 2.98
C THR A 119 11.05 10.81 4.41
N VAL A 120 10.42 11.54 5.34
CA VAL A 120 10.64 11.38 6.78
C VAL A 120 9.46 10.60 7.34
N VAL A 121 9.74 9.47 7.92
CA VAL A 121 8.75 8.54 8.50
C VAL A 121 9.14 8.17 9.92
N SER A 122 8.22 7.63 10.72
CA SER A 122 8.58 7.01 11.99
C SER A 122 9.18 5.61 11.78
N GLU A 123 10.06 5.15 12.70
CA GLU A 123 10.71 3.85 12.57
C GLU A 123 9.71 2.68 12.47
N ASN A 124 8.54 2.79 13.12
CA ASN A 124 7.50 1.77 13.07
C ASN A 124 6.79 1.65 11.71
N ARG A 125 7.13 2.51 10.75
CA ARG A 125 6.67 2.46 9.35
C ARG A 125 7.69 1.84 8.41
N CYS A 126 8.88 1.53 8.92
CA CYS A 126 9.95 0.88 8.18
C CYS A 126 9.95 -0.62 8.48
N VAL A 127 10.02 -1.44 7.44
CA VAL A 127 10.26 -2.88 7.56
C VAL A 127 11.53 -3.19 6.79
N ILE A 128 12.54 -3.76 7.46
CA ILE A 128 13.81 -4.12 6.82
C ILE A 128 13.55 -5.18 5.75
N LEU A 129 14.14 -4.98 4.58
CA LEU A 129 14.13 -5.94 3.49
C LEU A 129 15.35 -6.85 3.57
N GLU A 130 15.12 -8.13 3.39
CA GLU A 130 16.17 -9.08 3.07
C GLU A 130 16.75 -8.78 1.67
N GLU A 131 18.03 -9.10 1.45
CA GLU A 131 18.81 -8.62 0.31
C GLU A 131 18.27 -9.04 -1.07
N GLU A 132 17.54 -10.14 -1.14
CA GLU A 132 17.10 -10.77 -2.40
C GLU A 132 15.80 -10.22 -2.99
N VAL A 133 15.08 -9.34 -2.27
CA VAL A 133 13.80 -8.81 -2.75
C VAL A 133 14.04 -7.60 -3.65
N PRO A 134 13.61 -7.62 -4.93
CA PRO A 134 13.68 -6.46 -5.80
C PRO A 134 12.89 -5.27 -5.23
N MET A 135 13.49 -4.07 -5.27
CA MET A 135 12.91 -2.87 -4.63
C MET A 135 11.56 -2.47 -5.24
N GLU A 136 11.35 -2.71 -6.54
CA GLU A 136 10.07 -2.47 -7.21
C GLU A 136 8.94 -3.37 -6.70
N LEU A 137 9.24 -4.62 -6.38
CA LEU A 137 8.28 -5.55 -5.76
C LEU A 137 8.07 -5.21 -4.29
N ALA A 138 9.14 -4.84 -3.60
CA ALA A 138 9.10 -4.43 -2.21
C ALA A 138 8.14 -3.26 -1.96
N ALA A 139 8.03 -2.31 -2.89
CA ALA A 139 7.11 -1.18 -2.78
C ALA A 139 5.65 -1.64 -2.60
N LEU A 140 5.23 -2.74 -3.23
CA LEU A 140 3.86 -3.28 -3.15
C LEU A 140 3.58 -3.95 -1.79
N LEU A 141 4.63 -4.31 -1.05
CA LEU A 141 4.51 -4.85 0.31
C LEU A 141 4.12 -3.78 1.35
N GLY A 142 4.08 -2.50 0.94
CA GLY A 142 3.68 -1.40 1.82
C GLY A 142 2.17 -1.26 2.02
N CYS A 143 1.34 -1.78 1.09
CA CYS A 143 -0.11 -1.62 1.18
C CYS A 143 -0.88 -2.83 0.59
N ALA A 144 -0.90 -2.98 -0.74
CA ALA A 144 -1.84 -3.89 -1.40
C ALA A 144 -1.64 -5.36 -1.00
N VAL A 145 -0.39 -5.82 -0.99
CA VAL A 145 -0.07 -7.21 -0.67
C VAL A 145 -0.42 -7.56 0.77
N PRO A 146 0.04 -6.83 1.81
CA PRO A 146 -0.31 -7.16 3.19
C PRO A 146 -1.79 -6.96 3.48
N THR A 147 -2.48 -6.06 2.79
CA THR A 147 -3.92 -5.87 2.94
C THR A 147 -4.69 -7.10 2.43
N GLY A 148 -4.43 -7.56 1.21
CA GLY A 148 -5.14 -8.70 0.63
C GLY A 148 -4.72 -10.05 1.23
N ALA A 149 -3.43 -10.36 1.20
CA ALA A 149 -2.91 -11.60 1.74
C ALA A 149 -3.05 -11.68 3.26
N GLY A 150 -2.88 -10.55 3.96
CA GLY A 150 -3.02 -10.47 5.41
C GLY A 150 -4.41 -10.82 5.93
N ILE A 151 -5.48 -10.52 5.19
CA ILE A 151 -6.83 -10.98 5.52
C ILE A 151 -6.87 -12.51 5.52
N VAL A 152 -6.27 -13.14 4.53
CA VAL A 152 -6.26 -14.61 4.42
C VAL A 152 -5.40 -15.23 5.53
N PHE A 153 -4.17 -14.73 5.72
CA PHE A 153 -3.22 -15.30 6.69
C PHE A 153 -3.61 -15.04 8.15
N ASN A 154 -4.11 -13.85 8.46
CA ASN A 154 -4.26 -13.41 9.84
C ASN A 154 -5.71 -13.47 10.34
N THR A 155 -6.69 -13.26 9.44
CA THR A 155 -8.11 -13.17 9.83
C THR A 155 -8.88 -14.41 9.48
N LEU A 156 -8.88 -14.83 8.22
CA LEU A 156 -9.66 -15.99 7.75
C LEU A 156 -9.02 -17.31 8.15
N ARG A 157 -7.71 -17.43 8.01
CA ARG A 157 -6.94 -18.65 8.31
C ARG A 157 -7.61 -19.93 7.78
N PRO A 158 -7.92 -19.98 6.48
CA PRO A 158 -8.68 -21.06 5.90
C PRO A 158 -7.90 -22.38 5.97
N ASN A 159 -8.61 -23.48 6.09
CA ASN A 159 -8.02 -24.81 5.86
C ASN A 159 -7.95 -25.14 4.35
N LYS A 160 -7.29 -26.24 4.01
CA LYS A 160 -7.13 -26.66 2.61
C LYS A 160 -8.44 -27.00 1.90
N ASP A 161 -9.48 -27.41 2.62
CA ASP A 161 -10.78 -27.76 2.08
C ASP A 161 -11.70 -26.54 1.90
N ALA A 162 -11.25 -25.38 2.33
CA ALA A 162 -12.03 -24.15 2.28
C ALA A 162 -12.30 -23.70 0.84
N SER A 163 -13.47 -23.09 0.66
CA SER A 163 -13.79 -22.32 -0.54
C SER A 163 -13.80 -20.85 -0.18
N ILE A 164 -13.07 -20.04 -0.94
CA ILE A 164 -12.96 -18.58 -0.75
C ILE A 164 -13.51 -17.89 -1.98
N ALA A 165 -14.40 -16.93 -1.79
CA ALA A 165 -14.84 -16.01 -2.83
C ALA A 165 -14.25 -14.61 -2.59
N VAL A 166 -13.58 -14.07 -3.61
CA VAL A 166 -12.94 -12.74 -3.60
C VAL A 166 -13.71 -11.84 -4.57
N PHE A 167 -14.37 -10.84 -4.02
CA PHE A 167 -15.10 -9.83 -4.78
C PHE A 167 -14.20 -8.64 -5.08
N GLY A 168 -13.91 -8.43 -6.37
CA GLY A 168 -12.97 -7.44 -6.88
C GLY A 168 -11.58 -8.01 -7.09
N ALA A 169 -11.16 -8.18 -8.35
CA ALA A 169 -9.84 -8.68 -8.76
C ALA A 169 -8.85 -7.53 -9.06
N GLY A 170 -8.85 -6.47 -8.22
CA GLY A 170 -7.80 -5.45 -8.19
C GLY A 170 -6.61 -5.90 -7.35
N GLY A 171 -5.63 -5.02 -7.10
CA GLY A 171 -4.39 -5.35 -6.38
C GLY A 171 -4.61 -6.06 -5.03
N ILE A 172 -5.58 -5.61 -4.22
CA ILE A 172 -5.93 -6.26 -2.94
C ILE A 172 -6.54 -7.64 -3.18
N GLY A 173 -7.49 -7.74 -4.13
CA GLY A 173 -8.14 -9.03 -4.44
C GLY A 173 -7.17 -10.05 -5.01
N LEU A 174 -6.29 -9.65 -5.92
CA LEU A 174 -5.23 -10.52 -6.45
C LEU A 174 -4.28 -10.99 -5.34
N SER A 175 -3.94 -10.11 -4.40
CA SER A 175 -3.13 -10.47 -3.24
C SER A 175 -3.85 -11.47 -2.30
N ALA A 176 -5.17 -11.32 -2.13
CA ALA A 176 -5.97 -12.29 -1.39
C ALA A 176 -6.05 -13.65 -2.10
N ILE A 177 -6.17 -13.64 -3.43
CA ILE A 177 -6.13 -14.87 -4.26
C ILE A 177 -4.79 -15.59 -4.09
N LEU A 178 -3.66 -14.86 -4.15
CA LEU A 178 -2.34 -15.43 -3.87
C LEU A 178 -2.25 -16.00 -2.44
N GLY A 179 -2.75 -15.28 -1.45
CA GLY A 179 -2.82 -15.76 -0.08
C GLY A 179 -3.62 -17.06 0.04
N ALA A 180 -4.78 -17.14 -0.60
CA ALA A 180 -5.60 -18.34 -0.64
C ALA A 180 -4.90 -19.52 -1.36
N LYS A 181 -4.14 -19.23 -2.42
CA LYS A 181 -3.32 -20.24 -3.12
C LYS A 181 -2.22 -20.79 -2.22
N VAL A 182 -1.52 -19.93 -1.47
CA VAL A 182 -0.49 -20.36 -0.51
C VAL A 182 -1.07 -21.22 0.60
N HIS A 183 -2.31 -20.95 1.03
CA HIS A 183 -3.06 -21.80 1.96
C HIS A 183 -3.62 -23.08 1.33
N GLU A 184 -3.38 -23.29 0.03
CA GLU A 184 -3.86 -24.44 -0.74
C GLU A 184 -5.39 -24.62 -0.64
N CYS A 185 -6.14 -23.52 -0.63
CA CYS A 185 -7.59 -23.56 -0.58
C CYS A 185 -8.16 -24.34 -1.77
N PHE A 186 -9.14 -25.20 -1.51
CA PHE A 186 -9.71 -26.11 -2.51
C PHE A 186 -10.40 -25.37 -3.66
N ARG A 187 -11.14 -24.28 -3.34
CA ARG A 187 -11.74 -23.40 -4.34
C ARG A 187 -11.39 -21.97 -4.07
N ILE A 188 -10.88 -21.29 -5.08
CA ILE A 188 -10.58 -19.87 -5.05
C ILE A 188 -11.40 -19.23 -6.17
N ILE A 189 -12.47 -18.52 -5.80
CA ILE A 189 -13.45 -17.98 -6.73
C ILE A 189 -13.24 -16.48 -6.83
N ALA A 190 -12.82 -15.98 -7.99
CA ALA A 190 -12.69 -14.54 -8.23
C ALA A 190 -13.95 -13.99 -8.89
N VAL A 191 -14.47 -12.90 -8.38
CA VAL A 191 -15.65 -12.19 -8.91
C VAL A 191 -15.24 -10.77 -9.27
N ASP A 192 -15.42 -10.37 -10.52
CA ASP A 192 -15.19 -8.99 -11.00
C ASP A 192 -16.14 -8.68 -12.16
N ILE A 193 -16.17 -7.43 -12.57
CA ILE A 193 -16.92 -6.95 -13.74
C ILE A 193 -16.08 -6.90 -15.01
N GLU A 194 -14.76 -7.03 -14.91
CA GLU A 194 -13.81 -6.88 -16.02
C GLU A 194 -13.16 -8.22 -16.37
N ASP A 195 -13.34 -8.70 -17.59
CA ASP A 195 -12.83 -10.00 -18.04
C ASP A 195 -11.29 -10.06 -17.99
N GLU A 196 -10.59 -8.95 -18.28
CA GLU A 196 -9.13 -8.88 -18.20
C GLU A 196 -8.63 -9.14 -16.78
N LYS A 197 -9.31 -8.58 -15.76
CA LYS A 197 -8.97 -8.83 -14.35
C LYS A 197 -9.28 -10.26 -13.94
N LEU A 198 -10.34 -10.84 -14.47
CA LEU A 198 -10.68 -12.24 -14.23
C LEU A 198 -9.66 -13.19 -14.87
N ALA A 199 -9.15 -12.85 -16.06
CA ALA A 199 -8.04 -13.59 -16.68
C ALA A 199 -6.79 -13.53 -15.79
N MET A 200 -6.39 -12.35 -15.34
CA MET A 200 -5.27 -12.17 -14.40
C MET A 200 -5.50 -12.93 -13.09
N ALA A 201 -6.72 -12.93 -12.54
CA ALA A 201 -7.05 -13.67 -11.33
C ALA A 201 -6.79 -15.19 -11.48
N LYS A 202 -7.04 -15.77 -12.66
CA LYS A 202 -6.69 -17.17 -12.97
C LYS A 202 -5.18 -17.41 -12.93
N GLU A 203 -4.39 -16.52 -13.51
CA GLU A 203 -2.93 -16.62 -13.47
C GLU A 203 -2.40 -16.55 -12.03
N PHE A 204 -3.03 -15.73 -11.18
CA PHE A 204 -2.70 -15.60 -9.77
C PHE A 204 -3.17 -16.80 -8.91
N GLY A 205 -4.03 -17.64 -9.43
CA GLY A 205 -4.42 -18.89 -8.76
C GLY A 205 -5.90 -19.06 -8.49
N ALA A 206 -6.78 -18.20 -9.03
CA ALA A 206 -8.21 -18.44 -8.94
C ALA A 206 -8.59 -19.71 -9.72
N THR A 207 -9.29 -20.64 -9.06
CA THR A 207 -9.79 -21.88 -9.66
C THR A 207 -11.06 -21.64 -10.49
N HIS A 208 -11.84 -20.64 -10.11
CA HIS A 208 -13.08 -20.24 -10.78
C HIS A 208 -13.13 -18.71 -10.89
N VAL A 209 -13.77 -18.24 -11.95
CA VAL A 209 -14.02 -16.80 -12.17
C VAL A 209 -15.48 -16.57 -12.52
N ILE A 210 -16.02 -15.45 -12.09
CA ILE A 210 -17.41 -15.04 -12.32
C ILE A 210 -17.43 -13.59 -12.76
N ASN A 211 -17.95 -13.32 -13.97
CA ASN A 211 -18.21 -11.94 -14.40
C ASN A 211 -19.62 -11.53 -13.94
N CYS A 212 -19.68 -10.68 -12.90
CA CYS A 212 -20.96 -10.27 -12.33
C CYS A 212 -21.74 -9.24 -13.16
N LYS A 213 -21.24 -8.81 -14.34
CA LYS A 213 -22.05 -8.12 -15.35
C LYS A 213 -22.99 -9.08 -16.08
N THR A 214 -22.60 -10.33 -16.24
CA THR A 214 -23.32 -11.33 -17.07
C THR A 214 -23.94 -12.46 -16.26
N GLU A 215 -23.46 -12.71 -15.03
CA GLU A 215 -23.90 -13.79 -14.17
C GLU A 215 -24.27 -13.28 -12.77
N ASN A 216 -25.22 -13.94 -12.12
CA ASN A 216 -25.50 -13.68 -10.69
C ASN A 216 -24.42 -14.38 -9.85
N PRO A 217 -23.53 -13.63 -9.17
CA PRO A 217 -22.39 -14.21 -8.49
C PRO A 217 -22.79 -15.10 -7.33
N VAL A 218 -23.85 -14.76 -6.58
CA VAL A 218 -24.31 -15.55 -5.42
C VAL A 218 -24.81 -16.93 -5.90
N LYS A 219 -25.68 -16.95 -6.91
CA LYS A 219 -26.18 -18.19 -7.48
C LYS A 219 -25.04 -19.06 -7.99
N LYS A 220 -24.09 -18.45 -8.70
CA LYS A 220 -22.95 -19.16 -9.29
C LYS A 220 -22.00 -19.74 -8.24
N ILE A 221 -21.77 -19.00 -7.16
CA ILE A 221 -20.96 -19.48 -6.02
C ILE A 221 -21.64 -20.71 -5.38
N HIS A 222 -22.96 -20.68 -5.16
CA HIS A 222 -23.69 -21.84 -4.64
C HIS A 222 -23.60 -23.06 -5.57
N GLU A 223 -23.73 -22.86 -6.88
CA GLU A 223 -23.55 -23.95 -7.86
C GLU A 223 -22.13 -24.56 -7.79
N ILE A 224 -21.07 -23.70 -7.69
CA ILE A 224 -19.66 -24.13 -7.61
C ILE A 224 -19.41 -24.88 -6.29
N THR A 225 -19.95 -24.40 -5.20
CA THR A 225 -19.72 -24.98 -3.86
C THR A 225 -20.67 -26.12 -3.50
N LYS A 226 -21.68 -26.35 -4.31
CA LYS A 226 -22.75 -27.39 -4.11
C LYS A 226 -23.52 -27.19 -2.80
N ASN A 227 -23.75 -25.94 -2.44
CA ASN A 227 -24.57 -25.54 -1.28
C ASN A 227 -25.92 -25.03 -1.73
#